data_ff15eb00245eb2e7900d261037cf9ee1
#
_entry.id   ff15eb00245eb2e7900d261037cf9ee1
#
_cell.length_a   1.000
_cell.length_b   1.000
_cell.length_c   1.000
_cell.angle_alpha   90.00
_cell.angle_beta   90.00
_cell.angle_gamma   90.00
#
_symmetry.space_group_name_H-M   'P 1'
#
loop_
_entity.id
_entity.type
_entity.pdbx_description
1 polymer ?
#
loop_
_entity_poly.entity_id
_entity_poly.type
_entity_poly.pdbx_seq_one_letter_code
_entity_poly.pdbx_strand_id
1 'polypeptide(L)'
;MKTAVCSALLVAASMIAGIDGAAAQAGAISDDVVKIGVLTDMSGQFSDESGEGSVTAVRMAIEDFGGKVLGKPIELVVADHQNKPDIASGIARKWYDVEHVDMIANLINSSIALSVTQMAKEKNRIAIVNGAGSSRLTNEACTPNSVHYSYDSYALARGTGSALAKAGQKSWFFLTADYAFGHALEADTSAVVKALGGEVVGSTRYPIETFDQSSFLLQAQASKAQVVALAGSGTVLVNAVKSAQDFGIRRGGQTLAGLLVWVTDVKSLGLETAQGLVLTDAFYWDRDDQTRAWSKRFYERMKKMPHMGDAGDYSSTMHYLKAIEAAGTDEAQAVMAKMRELPINDFFATNGRIREDGRMVHDMYVYEVKAPSESKGDWDFYKLREVIPGDQAFRPLRDSLCPLVKKG
;
A
#
# COMPACT_ATOMS: atom_id res chain seq x y z
N MET A 1 -87.08 -16.09 -51.57
CA MET A 1 -85.69 -16.38 -51.86
C MET A 1 -84.90 -15.36 -51.10
N LYS A 2 -84.39 -15.70 -49.91
CA LYS A 2 -83.61 -14.79 -49.00
C LYS A 2 -82.33 -15.53 -48.65
N THR A 3 -81.20 -14.99 -49.15
CA THR A 3 -79.89 -15.49 -48.85
C THR A 3 -79.41 -14.81 -47.54
N ALA A 4 -79.06 -15.63 -46.56
CA ALA A 4 -78.46 -15.20 -45.31
C ALA A 4 -76.92 -15.22 -45.48
N VAL A 5 -76.26 -14.11 -45.15
CA VAL A 5 -74.79 -13.98 -45.09
C VAL A 5 -74.41 -14.12 -43.63
N CYS A 6 -73.64 -15.11 -43.29
CA CYS A 6 -72.98 -15.27 -41.96
C CYS A 6 -71.66 -14.55 -42.00
N SER A 7 -71.50 -13.49 -41.15
CA SER A 7 -70.23 -12.83 -40.86
C SER A 7 -69.56 -13.56 -39.69
N ALA A 8 -68.37 -14.12 -39.92
CA ALA A 8 -67.53 -14.69 -38.90
C ALA A 8 -66.58 -13.56 -38.38
N LEU A 9 -66.71 -13.23 -37.10
CA LEU A 9 -65.77 -12.37 -36.36
C LEU A 9 -64.55 -13.22 -35.92
N LEU A 10 -63.40 -12.89 -36.51
CA LEU A 10 -62.11 -13.37 -35.97
C LEU A 10 -61.67 -12.46 -34.81
N VAL A 11 -61.64 -13.02 -33.61
CA VAL A 11 -61.00 -12.37 -32.47
C VAL A 11 -59.53 -12.74 -32.49
N ALA A 12 -58.66 -11.76 -32.83
CA ALA A 12 -57.22 -11.88 -32.69
C ALA A 12 -56.83 -11.64 -31.23
N ALA A 13 -56.48 -12.69 -30.50
CA ALA A 13 -55.88 -12.58 -29.18
C ALA A 13 -54.41 -12.24 -29.37
N SER A 14 -54.04 -10.97 -29.09
CA SER A 14 -52.65 -10.52 -28.97
C SER A 14 -52.09 -11.04 -27.68
N MET A 15 -51.24 -12.08 -27.75
CA MET A 15 -50.33 -12.44 -26.63
C MET A 15 -49.23 -11.38 -26.53
N ILE A 16 -49.34 -10.52 -25.57
CA ILE A 16 -48.22 -9.69 -25.11
C ILE A 16 -47.35 -10.63 -24.30
N ALA A 17 -46.26 -11.13 -24.92
CA ALA A 17 -45.16 -11.76 -24.19
C ALA A 17 -44.50 -10.68 -23.36
N GLY A 18 -44.76 -10.66 -22.06
CA GLY A 18 -44.00 -9.89 -21.10
C GLY A 18 -42.54 -10.32 -21.18
N ILE A 19 -41.69 -9.43 -21.69
CA ILE A 19 -40.25 -9.54 -21.49
C ILE A 19 -40.06 -9.21 -20.01
N ASP A 20 -40.08 -10.22 -19.14
CA ASP A 20 -39.49 -10.11 -17.82
C ASP A 20 -38.00 -9.86 -18.06
N GLY A 21 -37.64 -8.58 -18.17
CA GLY A 21 -36.27 -8.15 -17.99
C GLY A 21 -35.86 -8.66 -16.61
N ALA A 22 -35.00 -9.67 -16.59
CA ALA A 22 -34.27 -10.03 -15.39
C ALA A 22 -33.53 -8.78 -14.93
N ALA A 23 -34.21 -7.96 -14.10
CA ALA A 23 -33.53 -7.01 -13.25
C ALA A 23 -32.57 -7.88 -12.43
N ALA A 24 -31.29 -7.81 -12.77
CA ALA A 24 -30.24 -8.36 -11.94
C ALA A 24 -30.54 -7.83 -10.52
N GLN A 25 -30.80 -8.75 -9.61
CA GLN A 25 -31.10 -8.45 -8.23
C GLN A 25 -29.81 -7.89 -7.62
N ALA A 26 -29.54 -6.58 -7.89
CA ALA A 26 -28.51 -5.84 -7.20
C ALA A 26 -28.92 -5.79 -5.73
N GLY A 27 -28.11 -6.38 -4.84
CA GLY A 27 -28.31 -6.16 -3.44
C GLY A 27 -28.40 -7.38 -2.52
N ALA A 28 -27.59 -8.40 -2.75
CA ALA A 28 -27.34 -9.42 -1.72
C ALA A 28 -25.84 -9.50 -1.42
N ILE A 29 -25.52 -9.64 -0.14
CA ILE A 29 -24.18 -10.06 0.27
C ILE A 29 -24.06 -11.55 -0.02
N SER A 30 -23.01 -11.94 -0.76
CA SER A 30 -22.72 -13.33 -1.07
C SER A 30 -22.45 -14.12 0.23
N ASP A 31 -22.87 -15.38 0.27
CA ASP A 31 -22.67 -16.27 1.42
C ASP A 31 -23.18 -15.73 2.78
N ASP A 32 -24.01 -14.68 2.78
CA ASP A 32 -24.54 -14.02 3.97
C ASP A 32 -23.49 -13.43 4.93
N VAL A 33 -22.25 -13.23 4.46
CA VAL A 33 -21.11 -12.70 5.24
C VAL A 33 -20.13 -11.98 4.33
N VAL A 34 -19.56 -10.87 4.79
CA VAL A 34 -18.42 -10.24 4.12
C VAL A 34 -17.13 -10.71 4.79
N LYS A 35 -16.25 -11.38 4.04
CA LYS A 35 -15.00 -11.92 4.56
C LYS A 35 -13.80 -11.09 4.13
N ILE A 36 -13.05 -10.58 5.10
CA ILE A 36 -11.80 -9.85 4.91
C ILE A 36 -10.65 -10.74 5.35
N GLY A 37 -9.68 -10.96 4.46
CA GLY A 37 -8.48 -11.72 4.74
C GLY A 37 -7.26 -10.80 4.93
N VAL A 38 -6.59 -10.86 6.09
CA VAL A 38 -5.28 -10.23 6.26
C VAL A 38 -4.20 -11.26 5.98
N LEU A 39 -3.58 -11.14 4.81
CA LEU A 39 -2.49 -12.01 4.38
C LEU A 39 -1.16 -11.25 4.54
N THR A 40 -0.45 -11.55 5.60
CA THR A 40 0.66 -10.73 6.11
C THR A 40 1.87 -11.57 6.51
N ASP A 41 2.98 -10.93 6.84
CA ASP A 41 4.16 -11.57 7.41
C ASP A 41 4.10 -11.45 8.94
N MET A 42 3.86 -12.55 9.65
CA MET A 42 3.77 -12.55 11.11
C MET A 42 5.03 -13.08 11.79
N SER A 43 5.89 -13.78 11.06
CA SER A 43 7.04 -14.50 11.63
C SER A 43 8.36 -14.25 10.88
N GLY A 44 8.32 -13.58 9.73
CA GLY A 44 9.48 -13.27 8.91
C GLY A 44 10.06 -11.87 9.19
N GLN A 45 10.86 -11.40 8.25
CA GLN A 45 11.62 -10.13 8.40
C GLN A 45 10.77 -8.87 8.38
N PHE A 46 9.51 -8.93 7.94
CA PHE A 46 8.59 -7.80 7.90
C PHE A 46 7.50 -7.88 8.98
N SER A 47 7.70 -8.74 10.01
CA SER A 47 6.69 -8.93 11.05
C SER A 47 6.44 -7.67 11.90
N ASP A 48 7.42 -6.79 12.04
CA ASP A 48 7.27 -5.52 12.75
C ASP A 48 6.55 -4.45 11.92
N GLU A 49 6.70 -4.49 10.58
CA GLU A 49 6.10 -3.56 9.62
C GLU A 49 4.74 -4.04 9.09
N SER A 50 4.27 -5.18 9.57
CA SER A 50 2.97 -5.75 9.19
C SER A 50 2.41 -6.61 10.34
N GLY A 51 2.24 -7.90 10.16
CA GLY A 51 1.91 -8.83 11.22
C GLY A 51 0.68 -8.44 12.05
N GLU A 52 0.82 -8.52 13.37
CA GLU A 52 -0.28 -8.23 14.30
C GLU A 52 -0.73 -6.76 14.28
N GLY A 53 0.14 -5.82 13.87
CA GLY A 53 -0.22 -4.41 13.68
C GLY A 53 -1.30 -4.26 12.62
N SER A 54 -1.09 -4.83 11.46
CA SER A 54 -2.06 -4.84 10.36
C SER A 54 -3.38 -5.53 10.73
N VAL A 55 -3.30 -6.68 11.40
CA VAL A 55 -4.49 -7.40 11.90
C VAL A 55 -5.29 -6.55 12.88
N THR A 56 -4.59 -5.89 13.81
CA THR A 56 -5.23 -5.00 14.79
C THR A 56 -5.89 -3.81 14.11
N ALA A 57 -5.24 -3.20 13.12
CA ALA A 57 -5.79 -2.05 12.38
C ALA A 57 -7.07 -2.43 11.62
N VAL A 58 -7.06 -3.55 10.88
CA VAL A 58 -8.24 -4.07 10.19
C VAL A 58 -9.36 -4.40 11.17
N ARG A 59 -9.05 -5.05 12.30
CA ARG A 59 -10.04 -5.36 13.34
C ARG A 59 -10.65 -4.10 13.93
N MET A 60 -9.86 -3.06 14.20
CA MET A 60 -10.36 -1.77 14.67
C MET A 60 -11.31 -1.12 13.66
N ALA A 61 -11.02 -1.21 12.36
CA ALA A 61 -11.91 -0.68 11.33
C ALA A 61 -13.24 -1.43 11.28
N ILE A 62 -13.23 -2.76 11.38
CA ILE A 62 -14.44 -3.58 11.44
C ILE A 62 -15.28 -3.25 12.68
N GLU A 63 -14.65 -3.12 13.85
CA GLU A 63 -15.32 -2.75 15.09
C GLU A 63 -15.97 -1.37 15.01
N ASP A 64 -15.23 -0.38 14.50
CA ASP A 64 -15.69 1.00 14.36
C ASP A 64 -16.79 1.14 13.30
N PHE A 65 -16.82 0.27 12.30
CA PHE A 65 -17.91 0.18 11.33
C PHE A 65 -19.17 -0.49 11.91
N GLY A 66 -19.06 -1.16 13.05
CA GLY A 66 -20.17 -1.82 13.76
C GLY A 66 -20.27 -3.32 13.53
N GLY A 67 -19.25 -3.97 12.96
CA GLY A 67 -19.16 -5.42 12.79
C GLY A 67 -20.12 -6.03 11.76
N LYS A 68 -20.90 -5.20 11.06
CA LYS A 68 -21.87 -5.61 10.04
C LYS A 68 -21.94 -4.60 8.91
N VAL A 69 -22.19 -5.07 7.69
CA VAL A 69 -22.49 -4.25 6.52
C VAL A 69 -23.76 -4.79 5.83
N LEU A 70 -24.68 -3.92 5.45
CA LEU A 70 -25.99 -4.31 4.87
C LEU A 70 -26.74 -5.39 5.71
N GLY A 71 -26.56 -5.32 7.05
CA GLY A 71 -27.17 -6.27 7.99
C GLY A 71 -26.47 -7.63 8.12
N LYS A 72 -25.42 -7.90 7.33
CA LYS A 72 -24.64 -9.14 7.36
C LYS A 72 -23.36 -8.98 8.18
N PRO A 73 -22.89 -10.02 8.88
CA PRO A 73 -21.65 -9.96 9.66
C PRO A 73 -20.41 -9.75 8.77
N ILE A 74 -19.40 -9.12 9.34
CA ILE A 74 -18.06 -9.01 8.75
C ILE A 74 -17.15 -9.99 9.48
N GLU A 75 -16.54 -10.91 8.75
CA GLU A 75 -15.59 -11.90 9.28
C GLU A 75 -14.16 -11.53 8.89
N LEU A 76 -13.24 -11.62 9.85
CA LEU A 76 -11.83 -11.42 9.65
C LEU A 76 -11.11 -12.77 9.72
N VAL A 77 -10.44 -13.14 8.63
CA VAL A 77 -9.51 -14.28 8.59
C VAL A 77 -8.08 -13.78 8.45
N VAL A 78 -7.13 -14.49 9.07
CA VAL A 78 -5.72 -14.08 9.15
C VAL A 78 -4.83 -15.24 8.77
N ALA A 79 -3.78 -14.97 8.01
CA ALA A 79 -2.76 -15.97 7.72
C ALA A 79 -1.36 -15.35 7.59
N ASP A 80 -0.37 -16.11 8.08
CA ASP A 80 1.05 -15.82 7.95
C ASP A 80 1.59 -16.41 6.66
N HIS A 81 2.06 -15.56 5.74
CA HIS A 81 2.74 -16.02 4.53
C HIS A 81 4.25 -16.25 4.73
N GLN A 82 4.80 -15.95 5.92
CA GLN A 82 6.21 -16.17 6.27
C GLN A 82 7.19 -15.54 5.26
N ASN A 83 6.80 -14.44 4.63
CA ASN A 83 7.52 -13.82 3.52
C ASN A 83 7.84 -14.75 2.32
N LYS A 84 7.04 -15.82 2.12
CA LYS A 84 7.22 -16.83 1.06
C LYS A 84 6.13 -16.73 -0.01
N PRO A 85 6.48 -16.40 -1.28
CA PRO A 85 5.49 -16.20 -2.35
C PRO A 85 4.65 -17.42 -2.68
N ASP A 86 5.19 -18.63 -2.55
CA ASP A 86 4.48 -19.89 -2.76
C ASP A 86 3.43 -20.14 -1.68
N ILE A 87 3.76 -19.91 -0.41
CA ILE A 87 2.82 -20.00 0.72
C ILE A 87 1.70 -18.98 0.53
N ALA A 88 2.05 -17.71 0.26
CA ALA A 88 1.06 -16.65 0.04
C ALA A 88 0.09 -16.97 -1.11
N SER A 89 0.62 -17.45 -2.24
CA SER A 89 -0.18 -17.83 -3.40
C SER A 89 -1.11 -19.02 -3.12
N GLY A 90 -0.64 -19.99 -2.33
CA GLY A 90 -1.45 -21.13 -1.89
C GLY A 90 -2.62 -20.70 -0.99
N ILE A 91 -2.33 -19.83 -0.01
CA ILE A 91 -3.34 -19.30 0.90
C ILE A 91 -4.36 -18.44 0.14
N ALA A 92 -3.90 -17.49 -0.69
CA ALA A 92 -4.78 -16.61 -1.45
C ALA A 92 -5.71 -17.39 -2.38
N ARG A 93 -5.21 -18.44 -3.05
CA ARG A 93 -6.02 -19.33 -3.88
C ARG A 93 -7.08 -20.04 -3.06
N LYS A 94 -6.70 -20.64 -1.92
CA LYS A 94 -7.66 -21.31 -1.02
C LYS A 94 -8.73 -20.33 -0.52
N TRP A 95 -8.33 -19.14 -0.12
CA TRP A 95 -9.23 -18.11 0.37
C TRP A 95 -10.25 -17.68 -0.69
N TYR A 96 -9.81 -17.42 -1.93
CA TYR A 96 -10.72 -16.99 -2.99
C TYR A 96 -11.60 -18.14 -3.52
N ASP A 97 -11.06 -19.36 -3.67
CA ASP A 97 -11.76 -20.46 -4.33
C ASP A 97 -12.62 -21.30 -3.38
N VAL A 98 -12.23 -21.42 -2.10
CA VAL A 98 -12.82 -22.37 -1.15
C VAL A 98 -13.47 -21.67 0.05
N GLU A 99 -12.79 -20.68 0.59
CA GLU A 99 -13.27 -19.97 1.78
C GLU A 99 -14.09 -18.73 1.44
N HIS A 100 -14.17 -18.37 0.16
CA HIS A 100 -14.93 -17.24 -0.38
C HIS A 100 -14.59 -15.89 0.27
N VAL A 101 -13.30 -15.62 0.50
CA VAL A 101 -12.83 -14.32 0.97
C VAL A 101 -13.07 -13.27 -0.12
N ASP A 102 -13.69 -12.15 0.23
CA ASP A 102 -14.08 -11.09 -0.70
C ASP A 102 -12.94 -10.14 -0.99
N MET A 103 -12.15 -9.84 0.05
CA MET A 103 -11.02 -8.91 -0.06
C MET A 103 -9.82 -9.40 0.73
N ILE A 104 -8.64 -9.39 0.11
CA ILE A 104 -7.36 -9.62 0.80
C ILE A 104 -6.67 -8.28 1.02
N ALA A 105 -6.28 -8.01 2.26
CA ALA A 105 -5.61 -6.80 2.72
C ALA A 105 -4.14 -7.01 3.06
N ASN A 106 -3.38 -5.91 3.17
CA ASN A 106 -1.99 -5.76 3.56
C ASN A 106 -0.98 -6.15 2.49
N LEU A 107 -0.59 -7.43 2.36
CA LEU A 107 0.35 -7.92 1.34
C LEU A 107 1.72 -7.21 1.38
N ILE A 108 2.46 -7.34 2.49
CA ILE A 108 3.71 -6.56 2.73
C ILE A 108 4.82 -6.78 1.70
N ASN A 109 4.94 -7.97 1.11
CA ASN A 109 5.97 -8.25 0.11
C ASN A 109 5.49 -7.95 -1.31
N SER A 110 6.23 -7.11 -2.06
CA SER A 110 5.82 -6.69 -3.41
C SER A 110 5.75 -7.84 -4.42
N SER A 111 6.58 -8.88 -4.31
CA SER A 111 6.48 -10.06 -5.19
C SER A 111 5.19 -10.83 -4.91
N ILE A 112 4.79 -10.94 -3.64
CA ILE A 112 3.52 -11.53 -3.21
C ILE A 112 2.36 -10.68 -3.70
N ALA A 113 2.40 -9.36 -3.46
CA ALA A 113 1.35 -8.44 -3.86
C ALA A 113 1.09 -8.48 -5.37
N LEU A 114 2.14 -8.50 -6.21
CA LEU A 114 2.02 -8.63 -7.66
C LEU A 114 1.31 -9.92 -8.07
N SER A 115 1.59 -11.04 -7.40
CA SER A 115 0.94 -12.32 -7.67
C SER A 115 -0.53 -12.35 -7.22
N VAL A 116 -0.79 -11.88 -5.99
CA VAL A 116 -2.13 -11.94 -5.39
C VAL A 116 -3.09 -10.96 -6.09
N THR A 117 -2.63 -9.77 -6.51
CA THR A 117 -3.47 -8.82 -7.25
C THR A 117 -3.89 -9.35 -8.63
N GLN A 118 -3.03 -10.10 -9.32
CA GLN A 118 -3.41 -10.81 -10.56
C GLN A 118 -4.42 -11.92 -10.28
N MET A 119 -4.22 -12.69 -9.20
CA MET A 119 -5.18 -13.73 -8.79
C MET A 119 -6.53 -13.11 -8.41
N ALA A 120 -6.55 -11.98 -7.71
CA ALA A 120 -7.79 -11.26 -7.38
C ALA A 120 -8.57 -10.88 -8.65
N LYS A 121 -7.87 -10.39 -9.69
CA LYS A 121 -8.48 -10.12 -11.00
C LYS A 121 -9.06 -11.38 -11.63
N GLU A 122 -8.30 -12.48 -11.66
CA GLU A 122 -8.75 -13.75 -12.27
C GLU A 122 -9.97 -14.35 -11.57
N LYS A 123 -10.07 -14.16 -10.26
CA LYS A 123 -11.15 -14.70 -9.40
C LYS A 123 -12.32 -13.72 -9.20
N ASN A 124 -12.26 -12.54 -9.82
CA ASN A 124 -13.20 -11.43 -9.57
C ASN A 124 -13.36 -11.14 -8.06
N ARG A 125 -12.26 -11.05 -7.35
CA ARG A 125 -12.17 -10.69 -5.93
C ARG A 125 -11.34 -9.41 -5.80
N ILE A 126 -11.22 -8.88 -4.59
CA ILE A 126 -10.50 -7.61 -4.36
C ILE A 126 -9.19 -7.85 -3.61
N ALA A 127 -8.15 -7.07 -3.94
CA ALA A 127 -6.92 -6.99 -3.16
C ALA A 127 -6.58 -5.53 -2.87
N ILE A 128 -6.36 -5.20 -1.60
CA ILE A 128 -5.94 -3.87 -1.15
C ILE A 128 -4.54 -3.97 -0.56
N VAL A 129 -3.60 -3.25 -1.16
CA VAL A 129 -2.18 -3.32 -0.83
C VAL A 129 -1.79 -2.10 -0.03
N ASN A 130 -1.42 -2.30 1.24
CA ASN A 130 -0.93 -1.26 2.14
C ASN A 130 0.55 -1.45 2.49
N GLY A 131 1.01 -2.69 2.57
CA GLY A 131 2.36 -3.01 3.00
C GLY A 131 3.39 -2.98 1.87
N ALA A 132 3.08 -3.53 0.69
CA ALA A 132 4.01 -3.56 -0.43
C ALA A 132 4.10 -2.22 -1.15
N GLY A 133 5.31 -1.83 -1.58
CA GLY A 133 5.56 -0.51 -2.15
C GLY A 133 5.97 -0.49 -3.62
N SER A 134 5.97 -1.60 -4.38
CA SER A 134 6.39 -1.55 -5.78
C SER A 134 5.43 -0.72 -6.64
N SER A 135 5.94 0.35 -7.27
CA SER A 135 5.17 1.21 -8.18
C SER A 135 4.59 0.45 -9.39
N ARG A 136 5.07 -0.77 -9.67
CA ARG A 136 4.55 -1.65 -10.73
C ARG A 136 3.08 -2.02 -10.52
N LEU A 137 2.61 -2.08 -9.27
CA LEU A 137 1.24 -2.42 -8.90
C LEU A 137 0.19 -1.46 -9.49
N THR A 138 0.57 -0.23 -9.77
CA THR A 138 -0.29 0.80 -10.39
C THR A 138 0.26 1.30 -11.73
N ASN A 139 1.22 0.56 -12.29
CA ASN A 139 1.79 0.83 -13.58
C ASN A 139 1.55 -0.39 -14.50
N GLU A 140 2.59 -1.04 -15.05
CA GLU A 140 2.43 -2.15 -15.99
C GLU A 140 1.72 -3.39 -15.43
N ALA A 141 1.68 -3.56 -14.10
CA ALA A 141 1.01 -4.68 -13.43
C ALA A 141 -0.33 -4.31 -12.76
N CYS A 142 -0.90 -3.16 -13.09
CA CYS A 142 -2.19 -2.74 -12.53
C CYS A 142 -3.33 -3.71 -12.90
N THR A 143 -4.31 -3.82 -12.00
CA THR A 143 -5.52 -4.61 -12.23
C THR A 143 -6.79 -3.83 -11.87
N PRO A 144 -7.95 -4.12 -12.47
CA PRO A 144 -9.18 -3.44 -12.12
C PRO A 144 -9.68 -3.77 -10.70
N ASN A 145 -9.19 -4.86 -10.11
CA ASN A 145 -9.60 -5.43 -8.84
C ASN A 145 -8.63 -5.12 -7.67
N SER A 146 -7.65 -4.25 -7.89
CA SER A 146 -6.68 -3.94 -6.84
C SER A 146 -6.59 -2.44 -6.56
N VAL A 147 -6.28 -2.14 -5.30
CA VAL A 147 -5.94 -0.80 -4.83
C VAL A 147 -4.58 -0.83 -4.17
N HIS A 148 -3.69 0.05 -4.58
CA HIS A 148 -2.42 0.31 -3.91
C HIS A 148 -2.57 1.58 -3.08
N TYR A 149 -2.62 1.43 -1.74
CA TYR A 149 -3.24 2.45 -0.91
C TYR A 149 -2.25 3.40 -0.25
N SER A 150 -1.34 2.91 0.60
CA SER A 150 -0.58 3.76 1.50
C SER A 150 0.56 4.52 0.83
N TYR A 151 1.43 3.86 0.05
CA TYR A 151 2.62 4.46 -0.55
C TYR A 151 3.07 3.64 -1.77
N ASP A 152 4.06 4.14 -2.49
CA ASP A 152 4.81 3.36 -3.48
C ASP A 152 6.24 3.85 -3.65
N SER A 153 7.07 3.09 -4.36
CA SER A 153 8.48 3.42 -4.60
C SER A 153 8.65 4.72 -5.37
N TYR A 154 7.68 5.10 -6.22
CA TYR A 154 7.71 6.39 -6.91
C TYR A 154 7.56 7.56 -5.93
N ALA A 155 6.59 7.49 -5.00
CA ALA A 155 6.37 8.52 -4.01
C ALA A 155 7.56 8.64 -3.05
N LEU A 156 8.15 7.52 -2.62
CA LEU A 156 9.38 7.51 -1.81
C LEU A 156 10.55 8.19 -2.51
N ALA A 157 10.74 7.89 -3.80
CA ALA A 157 11.77 8.51 -4.63
C ALA A 157 11.52 10.02 -4.81
N ARG A 158 10.28 10.42 -5.03
CA ARG A 158 9.87 11.83 -5.14
C ARG A 158 10.11 12.61 -3.87
N GLY A 159 9.91 12.01 -2.70
CA GLY A 159 10.20 12.64 -1.42
C GLY A 159 11.70 12.60 -1.09
N THR A 160 12.17 11.49 -0.59
CA THR A 160 13.56 11.35 -0.07
C THR A 160 14.60 11.58 -1.16
N GLY A 161 14.43 10.99 -2.35
CA GLY A 161 15.35 11.16 -3.46
C GLY A 161 15.45 12.62 -3.92
N SER A 162 14.29 13.30 -4.08
CA SER A 162 14.29 14.71 -4.47
C SER A 162 14.87 15.63 -3.39
N ALA A 163 14.54 15.38 -2.11
CA ALA A 163 15.03 16.21 -1.01
C ALA A 163 16.56 16.23 -0.97
N LEU A 164 17.20 15.06 -1.04
CA LEU A 164 18.65 14.94 -1.01
C LEU A 164 19.32 15.46 -2.31
N ALA A 165 18.76 15.17 -3.48
CA ALA A 165 19.30 15.65 -4.75
C ALA A 165 19.23 17.18 -4.88
N LYS A 166 18.14 17.81 -4.41
CA LYS A 166 17.99 19.30 -4.34
C LYS A 166 18.95 19.91 -3.31
N ALA A 167 19.29 19.19 -2.24
CA ALA A 167 20.29 19.60 -1.26
C ALA A 167 21.75 19.50 -1.79
N GLY A 168 21.94 19.17 -3.08
CA GLY A 168 23.25 19.11 -3.71
C GLY A 168 23.93 17.75 -3.70
N GLN A 169 23.26 16.71 -3.21
CA GLN A 169 23.76 15.32 -3.20
C GLN A 169 23.62 14.72 -4.61
N LYS A 170 24.67 14.75 -5.40
CA LYS A 170 24.60 14.46 -6.85
C LYS A 170 25.05 13.06 -7.24
N SER A 171 25.97 12.43 -6.52
CA SER A 171 26.45 11.07 -6.85
C SER A 171 25.89 10.05 -5.87
N TRP A 172 25.31 8.97 -6.42
CA TRP A 172 24.55 7.97 -5.67
C TRP A 172 25.06 6.56 -5.92
N PHE A 173 25.15 5.78 -4.85
CA PHE A 173 25.40 4.35 -4.90
C PHE A 173 24.27 3.61 -4.18
N PHE A 174 23.69 2.57 -4.81
CA PHE A 174 22.57 1.83 -4.23
C PHE A 174 23.01 0.51 -3.59
N LEU A 175 22.54 0.26 -2.37
CA LEU A 175 22.41 -1.07 -1.78
C LEU A 175 20.97 -1.53 -1.97
N THR A 176 20.74 -2.52 -2.82
CA THR A 176 19.40 -2.90 -3.27
C THR A 176 19.07 -4.31 -2.84
N ALA A 177 17.98 -4.46 -2.09
CA ALA A 177 17.41 -5.75 -1.76
C ALA A 177 16.91 -6.44 -3.04
N ASP A 178 17.33 -7.69 -3.27
CA ASP A 178 17.09 -8.40 -4.54
C ASP A 178 15.68 -9.00 -4.62
N TYR A 179 14.67 -8.12 -4.71
CA TYR A 179 13.26 -8.47 -4.92
C TYR A 179 12.50 -7.30 -5.56
N ALA A 180 11.22 -7.53 -5.91
CA ALA A 180 10.42 -6.59 -6.71
C ALA A 180 10.36 -5.15 -6.14
N PHE A 181 10.32 -4.97 -4.82
CA PHE A 181 10.33 -3.64 -4.21
C PHE A 181 11.68 -2.96 -4.34
N GLY A 182 12.78 -3.65 -3.95
CA GLY A 182 14.13 -3.06 -4.03
C GLY A 182 14.46 -2.60 -5.44
N HIS A 183 14.14 -3.42 -6.46
CA HIS A 183 14.36 -3.07 -7.86
C HIS A 183 13.52 -1.86 -8.30
N ALA A 184 12.24 -1.78 -7.90
CA ALA A 184 11.38 -0.64 -8.22
C ALA A 184 11.90 0.64 -7.55
N LEU A 185 12.30 0.54 -6.28
CA LEU A 185 12.80 1.68 -5.50
C LEU A 185 14.13 2.23 -6.05
N GLU A 186 15.07 1.34 -6.42
CA GLU A 186 16.30 1.74 -7.10
C GLU A 186 16.00 2.43 -8.43
N ALA A 187 15.11 1.86 -9.25
CA ALA A 187 14.77 2.40 -10.56
C ALA A 187 14.08 3.77 -10.46
N ASP A 188 13.07 3.89 -9.61
CA ASP A 188 12.32 5.15 -9.43
C ASP A 188 13.24 6.25 -8.84
N THR A 189 14.07 5.91 -7.83
CA THR A 189 15.01 6.88 -7.24
C THR A 189 16.09 7.29 -8.22
N SER A 190 16.63 6.35 -9.00
CA SER A 190 17.62 6.64 -10.05
C SER A 190 17.07 7.59 -11.10
N ALA A 191 15.79 7.43 -11.49
CA ALA A 191 15.12 8.32 -12.44
C ALA A 191 15.00 9.75 -11.87
N VAL A 192 14.59 9.89 -10.61
CA VAL A 192 14.49 11.19 -9.92
C VAL A 192 15.86 11.87 -9.80
N VAL A 193 16.88 11.12 -9.37
CA VAL A 193 18.26 11.64 -9.22
C VAL A 193 18.78 12.16 -10.56
N LYS A 194 18.64 11.39 -11.64
CA LYS A 194 19.07 11.79 -12.99
C LYS A 194 18.31 13.02 -13.49
N ALA A 195 16.98 13.06 -13.29
CA ALA A 195 16.15 14.21 -13.68
C ALA A 195 16.55 15.52 -12.95
N LEU A 196 17.16 15.40 -11.76
CA LEU A 196 17.68 16.55 -10.99
C LEU A 196 19.18 16.81 -11.20
N GLY A 197 19.76 16.24 -12.27
CA GLY A 197 21.15 16.45 -12.65
C GLY A 197 22.16 15.72 -11.76
N GLY A 198 21.75 14.65 -11.08
CA GLY A 198 22.63 13.74 -10.38
C GLY A 198 22.98 12.50 -11.23
N GLU A 199 23.83 11.66 -10.70
CA GLU A 199 24.30 10.42 -11.34
C GLU A 199 24.26 9.25 -10.37
N VAL A 200 24.07 8.04 -10.93
CA VAL A 200 24.21 6.79 -10.21
C VAL A 200 25.56 6.20 -10.59
N VAL A 201 26.49 6.20 -9.64
CA VAL A 201 27.88 5.74 -9.85
C VAL A 201 28.03 4.22 -9.68
N GLY A 202 27.02 3.55 -9.15
CA GLY A 202 26.96 2.10 -9.02
C GLY A 202 25.82 1.60 -8.16
N SER A 203 25.66 0.30 -8.17
CA SER A 203 24.74 -0.41 -7.28
C SER A 203 25.26 -1.82 -6.98
N THR A 204 24.84 -2.37 -5.85
CA THR A 204 25.04 -3.77 -5.50
C THR A 204 23.75 -4.35 -4.95
N ARG A 205 23.49 -5.61 -5.26
CA ARG A 205 22.30 -6.32 -4.80
C ARG A 205 22.62 -7.32 -3.73
N TYR A 206 21.76 -7.44 -2.74
CA TYR A 206 21.86 -8.43 -1.69
C TYR A 206 20.57 -9.24 -1.57
N PRO A 207 20.66 -10.56 -1.32
CA PRO A 207 19.49 -11.39 -1.07
C PRO A 207 18.68 -10.84 0.13
N ILE A 208 17.36 -10.87 -0.01
CA ILE A 208 16.42 -10.25 0.97
C ILE A 208 16.59 -10.76 2.41
N GLU A 209 17.17 -11.94 2.60
CA GLU A 209 17.43 -12.56 3.91
C GLU A 209 18.89 -12.36 4.40
N THR A 210 19.66 -11.47 3.76
CA THR A 210 21.06 -11.22 4.13
C THR A 210 21.12 -10.29 5.34
N PHE A 211 21.44 -10.84 6.50
CA PHE A 211 21.59 -10.06 7.73
C PHE A 211 22.95 -9.38 7.85
N ASP A 212 24.03 -10.00 7.35
CA ASP A 212 25.37 -9.39 7.28
C ASP A 212 25.56 -8.69 5.93
N GLN A 213 25.57 -7.37 5.96
CA GLN A 213 25.73 -6.52 4.78
C GLN A 213 27.11 -5.86 4.68
N SER A 214 28.09 -6.31 5.46
CA SER A 214 29.43 -5.72 5.55
C SER A 214 30.11 -5.60 4.19
N SER A 215 30.10 -6.66 3.39
CA SER A 215 30.75 -6.67 2.06
C SER A 215 30.10 -5.69 1.07
N PHE A 216 28.78 -5.53 1.14
CA PHE A 216 28.04 -4.59 0.30
C PHE A 216 28.29 -3.13 0.73
N LEU A 217 28.34 -2.87 2.04
CA LEU A 217 28.66 -1.56 2.60
C LEU A 217 30.09 -1.12 2.28
N LEU A 218 31.06 -2.04 2.28
CA LEU A 218 32.43 -1.74 1.86
C LEU A 218 32.50 -1.34 0.37
N GLN A 219 31.69 -1.97 -0.50
CA GLN A 219 31.59 -1.56 -1.91
C GLN A 219 31.00 -0.14 -2.02
N ALA A 220 29.93 0.14 -1.26
CA ALA A 220 29.32 1.47 -1.21
C ALA A 220 30.32 2.53 -0.70
N GLN A 221 31.08 2.23 0.34
CA GLN A 221 32.13 3.12 0.88
C GLN A 221 33.23 3.38 -0.15
N ALA A 222 33.68 2.33 -0.84
CA ALA A 222 34.72 2.42 -1.87
C ALA A 222 34.29 3.22 -3.10
N SER A 223 32.99 3.29 -3.41
CA SER A 223 32.43 4.07 -4.52
C SER A 223 32.66 5.57 -4.41
N LYS A 224 32.88 6.09 -3.19
CA LYS A 224 32.98 7.52 -2.88
C LYS A 224 31.76 8.34 -3.31
N ALA A 225 30.60 7.69 -3.54
CA ALA A 225 29.34 8.38 -3.79
C ALA A 225 29.00 9.33 -2.63
N GLN A 226 28.39 10.46 -2.93
CA GLN A 226 27.91 11.38 -1.88
C GLN A 226 26.78 10.74 -1.06
N VAL A 227 25.95 9.90 -1.72
CA VAL A 227 24.83 9.20 -1.09
C VAL A 227 24.99 7.70 -1.24
N VAL A 228 24.88 6.99 -0.12
CA VAL A 228 24.64 5.55 -0.07
C VAL A 228 23.15 5.34 0.19
N ALA A 229 22.43 4.88 -0.82
CA ALA A 229 20.99 4.72 -0.79
C ALA A 229 20.61 3.27 -0.48
N LEU A 230 19.88 3.07 0.60
CA LEU A 230 19.38 1.76 1.03
C LEU A 230 18.01 1.51 0.39
N ALA A 231 17.99 0.73 -0.68
CA ALA A 231 16.77 0.35 -1.41
C ALA A 231 16.25 -1.01 -0.90
N GLY A 232 15.75 -1.00 0.32
CA GLY A 232 15.19 -2.15 1.03
C GLY A 232 14.33 -1.68 2.19
N SER A 233 13.86 -2.60 3.02
CA SER A 233 13.03 -2.34 4.21
C SER A 233 13.17 -3.47 5.22
N GLY A 234 12.59 -3.30 6.41
CA GLY A 234 12.52 -4.31 7.44
C GLY A 234 13.83 -4.49 8.23
N THR A 235 13.94 -5.61 8.91
CA THR A 235 15.07 -5.92 9.78
C THR A 235 16.43 -5.79 9.07
N VAL A 236 16.51 -6.11 7.78
CA VAL A 236 17.76 -5.97 7.02
C VAL A 236 18.16 -4.52 6.79
N LEU A 237 17.19 -3.60 6.64
CA LEU A 237 17.47 -2.15 6.57
C LEU A 237 18.03 -1.65 7.91
N VAL A 238 17.40 -2.03 9.02
CA VAL A 238 17.86 -1.67 10.37
C VAL A 238 19.31 -2.12 10.60
N ASN A 239 19.63 -3.36 10.20
CA ASN A 239 20.98 -3.89 10.29
C ASN A 239 21.97 -3.14 9.38
N ALA A 240 21.55 -2.79 8.15
CA ALA A 240 22.39 -1.98 7.25
C ALA A 240 22.72 -0.61 7.84
N VAL A 241 21.75 0.06 8.48
CA VAL A 241 21.97 1.38 9.12
C VAL A 241 22.94 1.24 10.31
N LYS A 242 22.80 0.21 11.15
CA LYS A 242 23.71 -0.07 12.27
C LYS A 242 25.13 -0.35 11.75
N SER A 243 25.27 -1.25 10.79
CA SER A 243 26.57 -1.59 10.20
C SER A 243 27.20 -0.38 9.50
N ALA A 244 26.43 0.46 8.81
CA ALA A 244 26.94 1.68 8.19
C ALA A 244 27.52 2.67 9.22
N GLN A 245 26.97 2.71 10.42
CA GLN A 245 27.52 3.49 11.54
C GLN A 245 28.86 2.89 12.00
N ASP A 246 28.95 1.58 12.18
CA ASP A 246 30.17 0.88 12.60
C ASP A 246 31.29 1.06 11.59
N PHE A 247 31.01 0.93 10.30
CA PHE A 247 31.95 1.19 9.21
C PHE A 247 32.26 2.67 9.00
N GLY A 248 31.57 3.57 9.70
CA GLY A 248 31.86 5.01 9.64
C GLY A 248 31.49 5.63 8.30
N ILE A 249 30.48 5.13 7.58
CA ILE A 249 30.03 5.67 6.28
C ILE A 249 29.80 7.18 6.38
N ARG A 250 29.03 7.65 7.38
CA ARG A 250 28.77 9.08 7.59
C ARG A 250 30.03 9.85 8.01
N ARG A 251 30.88 9.26 8.86
CA ARG A 251 32.16 9.88 9.25
C ARG A 251 33.12 10.02 8.08
N GLY A 252 33.00 9.15 7.08
CA GLY A 252 33.72 9.21 5.81
C GLY A 252 33.18 10.28 4.84
N GLY A 253 32.15 11.04 5.21
CA GLY A 253 31.57 12.11 4.40
C GLY A 253 30.44 11.67 3.46
N GLN A 254 30.01 10.41 3.51
CA GLN A 254 28.88 9.92 2.71
C GLN A 254 27.57 10.07 3.49
N THR A 255 26.52 10.55 2.84
CA THR A 255 25.16 10.58 3.38
C THR A 255 24.50 9.21 3.25
N LEU A 256 23.89 8.72 4.33
CA LEU A 256 23.07 7.49 4.29
C LEU A 256 21.62 7.87 4.05
N ALA A 257 21.01 7.36 2.99
CA ALA A 257 19.60 7.55 2.66
C ALA A 257 18.84 6.24 2.88
N GLY A 258 17.97 6.19 3.90
CA GLY A 258 16.98 5.13 4.06
C GLY A 258 15.77 5.47 3.18
N LEU A 259 15.60 4.78 2.05
CA LEU A 259 14.55 5.14 1.11
C LEU A 259 13.15 4.73 1.59
N LEU A 260 13.05 3.72 2.44
CA LEU A 260 11.85 3.39 3.21
C LEU A 260 12.27 3.08 4.64
N VAL A 261 11.91 3.95 5.56
CA VAL A 261 12.18 3.82 7.00
C VAL A 261 10.86 4.01 7.74
N TRP A 262 10.50 3.02 8.55
CA TRP A 262 9.31 3.06 9.38
C TRP A 262 9.59 3.70 10.74
N VAL A 263 8.56 4.22 11.39
CA VAL A 263 8.71 4.77 12.75
C VAL A 263 9.19 3.70 13.75
N THR A 264 8.84 2.45 13.52
CA THR A 264 9.31 1.27 14.27
C THR A 264 10.78 0.97 14.05
N ASP A 265 11.32 1.19 12.84
CA ASP A 265 12.75 1.10 12.55
C ASP A 265 13.54 2.13 13.36
N VAL A 266 13.06 3.38 13.39
CA VAL A 266 13.69 4.44 14.18
C VAL A 266 13.66 4.12 15.67
N LYS A 267 12.56 3.53 16.16
CA LYS A 267 12.48 3.02 17.55
C LYS A 267 13.55 1.95 17.82
N SER A 268 13.73 1.02 16.90
CA SER A 268 14.71 -0.08 17.00
C SER A 268 16.17 0.41 16.90
N LEU A 269 16.42 1.42 16.05
CA LEU A 269 17.74 2.04 15.87
C LEU A 269 18.15 2.92 17.05
N GLY A 270 17.17 3.59 17.67
CA GLY A 270 17.39 4.69 18.59
C GLY A 270 17.80 5.99 17.88
N LEU A 271 17.48 7.12 18.50
CA LEU A 271 17.71 8.44 17.90
C LEU A 271 19.20 8.74 17.65
N GLU A 272 20.11 8.26 18.49
CA GLU A 272 21.54 8.47 18.28
C GLU A 272 22.04 7.90 16.94
N THR A 273 21.51 6.74 16.53
CA THR A 273 21.87 6.10 15.28
C THR A 273 21.10 6.69 14.10
N ALA A 274 19.79 6.95 14.31
CA ALA A 274 18.88 7.32 13.23
C ALA A 274 18.84 8.83 12.94
N GLN A 275 19.31 9.70 13.84
CA GLN A 275 19.24 11.17 13.67
C GLN A 275 19.72 11.65 12.31
N GLY A 276 18.99 12.61 11.74
CA GLY A 276 19.31 13.19 10.44
C GLY A 276 18.99 12.30 9.24
N LEU A 277 18.45 11.08 9.42
CA LEU A 277 17.87 10.34 8.31
C LEU A 277 16.69 11.13 7.74
N VAL A 278 16.67 11.29 6.41
CA VAL A 278 15.54 11.86 5.68
C VAL A 278 14.72 10.70 5.12
N LEU A 279 13.43 10.75 5.34
CA LEU A 279 12.49 9.71 4.92
C LEU A 279 11.19 10.32 4.38
N THR A 280 10.44 9.53 3.64
CA THR A 280 9.10 9.89 3.14
C THR A 280 8.08 8.94 3.73
N ASP A 281 7.00 9.50 4.28
CA ASP A 281 5.93 8.74 4.93
C ASP A 281 4.57 9.29 4.53
N ALA A 282 3.55 8.45 4.56
CA ALA A 282 2.16 8.85 4.34
C ALA A 282 1.46 9.24 5.64
N PHE A 283 2.01 8.81 6.77
CA PHE A 283 1.37 8.96 8.07
C PHE A 283 2.42 9.09 9.17
N TYR A 284 2.14 10.00 10.10
CA TYR A 284 2.88 10.08 11.37
C TYR A 284 1.89 10.28 12.51
N TRP A 285 2.08 9.55 13.60
CA TRP A 285 1.13 9.50 14.71
C TRP A 285 0.87 10.86 15.35
N ASP A 286 1.86 11.76 15.36
CA ASP A 286 1.80 13.11 15.93
C ASP A 286 1.67 14.22 14.87
N ARG A 287 1.04 13.95 13.74
CA ARG A 287 0.84 14.94 12.69
C ARG A 287 -0.23 15.98 13.06
N ASP A 288 -1.35 15.53 13.60
CA ASP A 288 -2.52 16.35 13.97
C ASP A 288 -3.35 15.67 15.07
N ASP A 289 -4.45 16.33 15.51
CA ASP A 289 -5.30 15.78 16.59
C ASP A 289 -6.00 14.48 16.20
N GLN A 290 -6.35 14.29 14.93
CA GLN A 290 -7.02 13.07 14.47
C GLN A 290 -6.06 11.91 14.46
N THR A 291 -4.83 12.10 13.94
CA THR A 291 -3.80 11.06 13.95
C THR A 291 -3.42 10.67 15.37
N ARG A 292 -3.27 11.65 16.29
CA ARG A 292 -3.01 11.38 17.72
C ARG A 292 -4.13 10.57 18.38
N ALA A 293 -5.38 10.93 18.14
CA ALA A 293 -6.53 10.24 18.73
C ALA A 293 -6.62 8.78 18.28
N TRP A 294 -6.46 8.52 16.98
CA TRP A 294 -6.48 7.15 16.47
C TRP A 294 -5.26 6.35 16.94
N SER A 295 -4.07 6.93 16.87
CA SER A 295 -2.81 6.28 17.27
C SER A 295 -2.79 5.92 18.75
N LYS A 296 -3.42 6.72 19.61
CA LYS A 296 -3.57 6.38 21.03
C LYS A 296 -4.35 5.08 21.21
N ARG A 297 -5.47 4.92 20.50
CA ARG A 297 -6.29 3.70 20.54
C ARG A 297 -5.53 2.48 20.03
N PHE A 298 -4.74 2.65 18.96
CA PHE A 298 -3.87 1.61 18.43
C PHE A 298 -2.77 1.24 19.45
N TYR A 299 -2.11 2.24 20.05
CA TYR A 299 -1.09 2.04 21.06
C TYR A 299 -1.60 1.31 22.31
N GLU A 300 -2.83 1.56 22.73
CA GLU A 300 -3.45 0.86 23.85
C GLU A 300 -3.54 -0.65 23.61
N ARG A 301 -3.66 -1.08 22.35
CA ARG A 301 -3.72 -2.50 21.94
C ARG A 301 -2.34 -3.09 21.68
N MET A 302 -1.51 -2.37 20.93
CA MET A 302 -0.24 -2.88 20.39
C MET A 302 0.99 -2.56 21.24
N LYS A 303 0.92 -1.57 22.12
CA LYS A 303 2.05 -1.00 22.88
C LYS A 303 3.18 -0.47 22.00
N LYS A 304 2.89 -0.21 20.71
CA LYS A 304 3.75 0.48 19.75
C LYS A 304 2.93 1.50 18.97
N MET A 305 3.56 2.58 18.50
CA MET A 305 2.89 3.54 17.64
C MET A 305 2.70 2.97 16.25
N PRO A 306 1.56 3.29 15.62
CA PRO A 306 1.28 2.85 14.26
C PRO A 306 2.15 3.57 13.24
N HIS A 307 2.42 2.90 12.14
CA HIS A 307 3.04 3.45 10.94
C HIS A 307 2.02 3.57 9.79
N MET A 308 2.48 4.07 8.62
CA MET A 308 1.60 4.28 7.45
C MET A 308 0.92 3.00 6.93
N GLY A 309 1.51 1.82 7.13
CA GLY A 309 0.90 0.55 6.76
C GLY A 309 -0.32 0.25 7.64
N ASP A 310 -0.16 0.31 8.98
CA ASP A 310 -1.26 0.10 9.92
C ASP A 310 -2.40 1.11 9.71
N ALA A 311 -2.04 2.40 9.57
CA ALA A 311 -3.00 3.47 9.33
C ALA A 311 -3.75 3.28 8.00
N GLY A 312 -3.04 2.83 6.96
CA GLY A 312 -3.60 2.49 5.67
C GLY A 312 -4.53 1.27 5.72
N ASP A 313 -4.15 0.23 6.47
CA ASP A 313 -4.98 -0.97 6.65
C ASP A 313 -6.34 -0.62 7.30
N TYR A 314 -6.33 0.25 8.31
CA TYR A 314 -7.58 0.75 8.89
C TYR A 314 -8.39 1.60 7.89
N SER A 315 -7.76 2.62 7.29
CA SER A 315 -8.44 3.56 6.39
C SER A 315 -9.02 2.86 5.16
N SER A 316 -8.24 1.97 4.53
CA SER A 316 -8.68 1.23 3.35
C SER A 316 -9.78 0.22 3.65
N THR A 317 -9.76 -0.44 4.81
CA THR A 317 -10.84 -1.34 5.26
C THR A 317 -12.12 -0.56 5.49
N MET A 318 -12.04 0.58 6.17
CA MET A 318 -13.19 1.45 6.38
C MET A 318 -13.78 1.95 5.06
N HIS A 319 -12.93 2.32 4.09
CA HIS A 319 -13.35 2.76 2.76
C HIS A 319 -14.00 1.62 1.96
N TYR A 320 -13.45 0.40 2.01
CA TYR A 320 -14.02 -0.79 1.40
C TYR A 320 -15.43 -1.09 1.94
N LEU A 321 -15.61 -1.06 3.25
CA LEU A 321 -16.92 -1.31 3.87
C LEU A 321 -17.96 -0.25 3.49
N LYS A 322 -17.57 1.03 3.45
CA LYS A 322 -18.41 2.12 2.93
C LYS A 322 -18.77 1.93 1.45
N ALA A 323 -17.86 1.39 0.66
CA ALA A 323 -18.10 1.11 -0.74
C ALA A 323 -19.10 -0.05 -0.93
N ILE A 324 -19.04 -1.10 -0.12
CA ILE A 324 -20.07 -2.17 -0.09
C ILE A 324 -21.44 -1.59 0.26
N GLU A 325 -21.52 -0.79 1.32
CA GLU A 325 -22.77 -0.15 1.73
C GLU A 325 -23.36 0.72 0.60
N ALA A 326 -22.53 1.52 -0.07
CA ALA A 326 -22.95 2.37 -1.19
C ALA A 326 -23.28 1.58 -2.47
N ALA A 327 -22.64 0.43 -2.69
CA ALA A 327 -22.94 -0.46 -3.82
C ALA A 327 -24.19 -1.30 -3.58
N GLY A 328 -24.57 -1.52 -2.33
CA GLY A 328 -25.66 -2.43 -1.95
C GLY A 328 -25.33 -3.92 -2.17
N THR A 329 -24.07 -4.26 -2.38
CA THR A 329 -23.58 -5.61 -2.68
C THR A 329 -22.09 -5.71 -2.39
N ASP A 330 -21.57 -6.94 -2.21
CA ASP A 330 -20.14 -7.25 -2.11
C ASP A 330 -19.52 -7.67 -3.46
N GLU A 331 -20.30 -7.62 -4.57
CA GLU A 331 -19.77 -7.94 -5.90
C GLU A 331 -18.59 -7.03 -6.24
N ALA A 332 -17.45 -7.65 -6.60
CA ALA A 332 -16.16 -6.97 -6.67
C ALA A 332 -16.14 -5.76 -7.61
N GLN A 333 -16.76 -5.84 -8.81
CA GLN A 333 -16.73 -4.74 -9.77
C GLN A 333 -17.58 -3.56 -9.31
N ALA A 334 -18.76 -3.84 -8.71
CA ALA A 334 -19.64 -2.83 -8.14
C ALA A 334 -18.95 -2.11 -6.95
N VAL A 335 -18.32 -2.87 -6.07
CA VAL A 335 -17.57 -2.33 -4.95
C VAL A 335 -16.38 -1.49 -5.42
N MET A 336 -15.58 -1.99 -6.36
CA MET A 336 -14.45 -1.24 -6.94
C MET A 336 -14.86 0.05 -7.65
N ALA A 337 -16.03 0.05 -8.29
CA ALA A 337 -16.60 1.28 -8.87
C ALA A 337 -16.91 2.31 -7.78
N LYS A 338 -17.53 1.89 -6.67
CA LYS A 338 -17.82 2.76 -5.52
C LYS A 338 -16.57 3.20 -4.78
N MET A 339 -15.57 2.35 -4.64
CA MET A 339 -14.28 2.76 -4.08
C MET A 339 -13.61 3.88 -4.86
N ARG A 340 -13.76 3.90 -6.20
CA ARG A 340 -13.24 4.99 -7.05
C ARG A 340 -14.10 6.25 -7.04
N GLU A 341 -15.41 6.10 -6.82
CA GLU A 341 -16.38 7.22 -6.79
C GLU A 341 -16.33 7.99 -5.46
N LEU A 342 -16.22 7.28 -4.35
CA LEU A 342 -16.29 7.87 -3.02
C LEU A 342 -14.96 8.54 -2.64
N PRO A 343 -14.99 9.78 -2.10
CA PRO A 343 -13.80 10.42 -1.57
C PRO A 343 -13.39 9.77 -0.24
N ILE A 344 -12.09 9.80 0.04
CA ILE A 344 -11.52 9.34 1.30
C ILE A 344 -11.20 10.55 2.17
N ASN A 345 -11.92 10.67 3.29
CA ASN A 345 -11.72 11.73 4.28
C ASN A 345 -11.74 11.11 5.67
N ASP A 346 -10.55 10.96 6.25
CA ASP A 346 -10.34 10.44 7.59
C ASP A 346 -8.99 10.96 8.15
N PHE A 347 -8.52 10.37 9.26
CA PHE A 347 -7.24 10.75 9.84
C PHE A 347 -6.03 10.40 8.94
N PHE A 348 -6.17 9.47 8.00
CA PHE A 348 -5.09 9.10 7.07
C PHE A 348 -4.95 10.12 5.93
N ALA A 349 -6.07 10.47 5.31
CA ALA A 349 -6.09 11.33 4.14
C ALA A 349 -7.26 12.33 4.14
N THR A 350 -7.01 13.52 3.59
CA THR A 350 -8.02 14.53 3.26
C THR A 350 -8.16 14.60 1.74
N ASN A 351 -9.37 14.49 1.22
CA ASN A 351 -9.67 14.46 -0.21
C ASN A 351 -8.90 13.38 -0.98
N GLY A 352 -8.64 12.26 -0.32
CA GLY A 352 -8.05 11.08 -0.95
C GLY A 352 -8.99 10.51 -2.01
N ARG A 353 -8.42 9.96 -3.10
CA ARG A 353 -9.18 9.35 -4.20
C ARG A 353 -8.43 8.17 -4.82
N ILE A 354 -9.17 7.19 -5.28
CA ILE A 354 -8.62 6.05 -6.01
C ILE A 354 -8.76 6.31 -7.50
N ARG A 355 -7.63 6.28 -8.22
CA ARG A 355 -7.57 6.49 -9.67
C ARG A 355 -7.91 5.21 -10.45
N GLU A 356 -8.06 5.32 -11.76
CA GLU A 356 -8.31 4.20 -12.68
C GLU A 356 -7.19 3.14 -12.69
N ASP A 357 -5.94 3.55 -12.41
CA ASP A 357 -4.80 2.64 -12.27
C ASP A 357 -4.74 1.92 -10.90
N GLY A 358 -5.72 2.17 -10.02
CA GLY A 358 -5.78 1.59 -8.68
C GLY A 358 -4.93 2.33 -7.63
N ARG A 359 -4.24 3.44 -7.97
CA ARG A 359 -3.50 4.23 -6.99
C ARG A 359 -4.46 5.10 -6.16
N MET A 360 -4.41 4.95 -4.84
CA MET A 360 -4.99 5.89 -3.91
C MET A 360 -4.07 7.12 -3.79
N VAL A 361 -4.57 8.29 -4.18
CA VAL A 361 -3.83 9.55 -4.19
C VAL A 361 -4.15 10.35 -2.95
N HIS A 362 -3.11 10.74 -2.23
CA HIS A 362 -3.14 11.54 -1.00
C HIS A 362 -1.78 12.24 -0.82
N ASP A 363 -1.69 13.16 0.11
CA ASP A 363 -0.44 13.84 0.41
C ASP A 363 0.60 12.89 1.02
N MET A 364 1.87 13.12 0.69
CA MET A 364 3.02 12.48 1.30
C MET A 364 3.85 13.50 2.05
N TYR A 365 4.60 13.05 3.04
CA TYR A 365 5.33 13.91 3.94
C TYR A 365 6.81 13.55 3.96
N VAL A 366 7.68 14.52 3.79
CA VAL A 366 9.12 14.35 3.99
C VAL A 366 9.45 14.72 5.42
N TYR A 367 10.02 13.80 6.14
CA TYR A 367 10.47 13.99 7.52
C TYR A 367 11.98 13.86 7.63
N GLU A 368 12.52 14.43 8.69
CA GLU A 368 13.85 14.15 9.18
C GLU A 368 13.77 13.59 10.59
N VAL A 369 14.56 12.56 10.87
CA VAL A 369 14.67 12.01 12.21
C VAL A 369 15.36 13.00 13.13
N LYS A 370 14.73 13.32 14.25
CA LYS A 370 15.22 14.24 15.27
C LYS A 370 16.53 13.76 15.90
N ALA A 371 17.37 14.71 16.30
CA ALA A 371 18.43 14.41 17.26
C ALA A 371 17.83 14.10 18.64
N PRO A 372 18.54 13.36 19.52
CA PRO A 372 18.07 13.09 20.88
C PRO A 372 17.64 14.33 21.66
N SER A 373 18.35 15.45 21.46
CA SER A 373 18.04 16.74 22.11
C SER A 373 16.79 17.45 21.60
N GLU A 374 16.27 17.04 20.44
CA GLU A 374 15.06 17.61 19.83
C GLU A 374 13.79 16.81 20.21
N SER A 375 13.95 15.57 20.68
CA SER A 375 12.84 14.71 21.07
C SER A 375 12.29 15.09 22.44
N LYS A 376 10.97 15.16 22.55
CA LYS A 376 10.24 15.50 23.77
C LYS A 376 9.74 14.28 24.56
N GLY A 377 9.94 13.08 24.04
CA GLY A 377 9.48 11.85 24.67
C GLY A 377 9.56 10.62 23.78
N ASP A 378 9.02 9.52 24.28
CA ASP A 378 9.00 8.27 23.53
C ASP A 378 8.16 8.41 22.25
N TRP A 379 8.66 7.86 21.13
CA TRP A 379 8.07 7.93 19.79
C TRP A 379 8.05 9.32 19.15
N ASP A 380 8.53 10.39 19.79
CA ASP A 380 8.67 11.71 19.17
C ASP A 380 9.94 11.80 18.33
N PHE A 381 9.92 11.18 17.15
CA PHE A 381 11.09 10.92 16.32
C PHE A 381 11.23 11.85 15.12
N TYR A 382 10.12 12.41 14.60
CA TYR A 382 10.14 13.10 13.31
C TYR A 382 9.91 14.60 13.43
N LYS A 383 10.60 15.33 12.57
CA LYS A 383 10.30 16.74 12.26
C LYS A 383 9.93 16.86 10.79
N LEU A 384 8.79 17.49 10.51
CA LEU A 384 8.29 17.70 9.16
C LEU A 384 9.22 18.66 8.40
N ARG A 385 9.61 18.28 7.18
CA ARG A 385 10.40 19.08 6.25
C ARG A 385 9.58 19.63 5.10
N GLU A 386 8.75 18.80 4.49
CA GLU A 386 7.98 19.16 3.31
C GLU A 386 6.69 18.34 3.27
N VAL A 387 5.60 18.94 2.77
CA VAL A 387 4.38 18.23 2.36
C VAL A 387 4.38 18.18 0.85
N ILE A 388 4.26 16.99 0.29
CA ILE A 388 4.16 16.77 -1.15
C ILE A 388 2.70 16.50 -1.49
N PRO A 389 2.01 17.41 -2.18
CA PRO A 389 0.63 17.20 -2.59
C PRO A 389 0.47 15.90 -3.41
N GLY A 390 -0.62 15.17 -3.20
CA GLY A 390 -0.82 13.87 -3.79
C GLY A 390 -0.63 13.81 -5.31
N ASP A 391 -1.06 14.85 -6.03
CA ASP A 391 -0.87 14.94 -7.48
C ASP A 391 0.60 15.08 -7.92
N GLN A 392 1.49 15.44 -6.99
CA GLN A 392 2.93 15.55 -7.22
C GLN A 392 3.70 14.36 -6.63
N ALA A 393 3.11 13.67 -5.66
CA ALA A 393 3.74 12.55 -4.96
C ALA A 393 3.76 11.29 -5.84
N PHE A 394 2.66 10.98 -6.50
CA PHE A 394 2.50 9.74 -7.27
C PHE A 394 2.70 9.95 -8.77
N ARG A 395 3.03 8.86 -9.50
CA ARG A 395 3.28 8.88 -10.94
C ARG A 395 2.10 9.54 -11.67
N PRO A 396 2.33 10.56 -12.53
CA PRO A 396 1.27 11.13 -13.34
C PRO A 396 0.65 10.10 -14.29
N LEU A 397 -0.67 10.13 -14.49
CA LEU A 397 -1.35 9.17 -15.39
C LEU A 397 -0.83 9.21 -16.82
N ARG A 398 -0.41 10.38 -17.34
CA ARG A 398 0.22 10.51 -18.66
C ARG A 398 1.49 9.66 -18.81
N ASP A 399 2.19 9.38 -17.72
CA ASP A 399 3.44 8.61 -17.68
C ASP A 399 3.18 7.15 -17.29
N SER A 400 1.91 6.76 -17.13
CA SER A 400 1.51 5.41 -16.73
C SER A 400 1.61 4.42 -17.88
N LEU A 401 2.08 3.21 -17.57
CA LEU A 401 2.05 2.03 -18.44
C LEU A 401 0.87 1.10 -18.12
N CYS A 402 -0.02 1.51 -17.21
CA CYS A 402 -1.20 0.75 -16.85
C CYS A 402 -2.16 0.65 -18.04
N PRO A 403 -2.56 -0.56 -18.47
CA PRO A 403 -3.46 -0.74 -19.60
C PRO A 403 -4.90 -0.25 -19.34
N LEU A 404 -5.25 0.05 -18.09
CA LEU A 404 -6.55 0.60 -17.71
C LEU A 404 -6.63 2.12 -17.93
N VAL A 405 -5.47 2.79 -18.02
CA VAL A 405 -5.39 4.24 -18.24
C VAL A 405 -5.59 4.53 -19.71
N LYS A 406 -6.66 5.26 -20.03
CA LYS A 406 -6.92 5.73 -21.39
C LYS A 406 -5.90 6.81 -21.73
N LYS A 407 -5.05 6.55 -22.70
CA LYS A 407 -4.19 7.58 -23.30
C LYS A 407 -5.09 8.44 -24.19
N GLY A 408 -5.33 9.68 -23.77
CA GLY A 408 -6.07 10.66 -24.54
C GLY A 408 -5.33 11.05 -25.82
#